data_48d7550c104f5b50a520ab814e158af6
#
_entry.id   48d7550c104f5b50a520ab814e158af6
#
_cell.length_a   1.000
_cell.length_b   1.000
_cell.length_c   1.000
_cell.angle_alpha   90.00
_cell.angle_beta   90.00
_cell.angle_gamma   90.00
#
_symmetry.space_group_name_H-M   'P 1'
#
loop_
_entity.id
_entity.type
_entity.pdbx_description
1 polymer ?
#
loop_
_entity_poly.entity_id
_entity_poly.type
_entity_poly.pdbx_seq_one_letter_code
_entity_poly.pdbx_strand_id
1 'polypeptide(L)' 'MIMSTAQIEKAFAAWPQVEPTLRVPHNEREYRQLVKLLDRLVDEVGENENHPLASLMEVLGVLIEKYEDENVSELA' A
#
# COMPACT_ATOMS: atom_id res chain seq x y z
N MET A 1 16.22 -8.83 11.94
CA MET A 1 16.07 -9.95 10.99
C MET A 1 16.63 -9.54 9.64
N ILE A 2 17.43 -10.41 9.05
CA ILE A 2 18.09 -10.12 7.77
C ILE A 2 17.40 -10.90 6.65
N MET A 3 17.00 -10.19 5.60
CA MET A 3 16.42 -10.84 4.43
C MET A 3 17.50 -11.58 3.65
N SER A 4 17.18 -12.78 3.18
CA SER A 4 18.08 -13.52 2.32
C SER A 4 18.14 -12.91 0.92
N THR A 5 19.21 -13.20 0.20
CA THR A 5 19.35 -12.76 -1.19
C THR A 5 18.19 -13.27 -2.04
N ALA A 6 17.75 -14.51 -1.79
CA ALA A 6 16.62 -15.08 -2.52
C ALA A 6 15.32 -14.30 -2.29
N GLN A 7 15.08 -13.84 -1.07
CA GLN A 7 13.89 -13.04 -0.78
C GLN A 7 13.95 -11.69 -1.48
N ILE A 8 15.11 -11.07 -1.51
CA ILE A 8 15.31 -9.80 -2.19
C ILE A 8 15.06 -9.96 -3.69
N GLU A 9 15.61 -11.02 -4.29
CA GLU A 9 15.42 -11.28 -5.71
C GLU A 9 13.97 -11.56 -6.07
N LYS A 10 13.24 -12.26 -5.19
CA LYS A 10 11.81 -12.47 -5.41
C LYS A 10 11.04 -11.16 -5.41
N ALA A 11 11.40 -10.28 -4.49
CA ALA A 11 10.76 -8.96 -4.43
C ALA A 11 11.05 -8.15 -5.70
N PHE A 12 12.29 -8.20 -6.18
CA PHE A 12 12.65 -7.50 -7.42
C PHE A 12 11.86 -8.04 -8.61
N ALA A 13 11.69 -9.35 -8.68
CA ALA A 13 10.96 -9.97 -9.77
C ALA A 13 9.45 -9.69 -9.69
N ALA A 14 8.90 -9.64 -8.49
CA ALA A 14 7.47 -9.44 -8.28
C ALA A 14 7.04 -7.98 -8.43
N TRP A 15 7.95 -7.04 -8.14
CA TRP A 15 7.60 -5.63 -8.08
C TRP A 15 6.99 -5.08 -9.37
N PRO A 16 7.52 -5.37 -10.58
CA PRO A 16 6.91 -4.85 -11.80
C PRO A 16 5.45 -5.26 -12.01
N GLN A 17 5.05 -6.41 -11.40
CA GLN A 17 3.66 -6.86 -11.48
C GLN A 17 2.77 -6.16 -10.47
N VAL A 18 3.33 -5.71 -9.37
CA VAL A 18 2.60 -5.09 -8.27
C VAL A 18 2.55 -3.57 -8.41
N GLU A 19 3.61 -2.99 -8.93
CA GLU A 19 3.82 -1.54 -8.99
C GLU A 19 2.66 -0.76 -9.63
N PRO A 20 2.04 -1.23 -10.71
CA PRO A 20 0.92 -0.48 -11.28
C PRO A 20 -0.26 -0.29 -10.33
N THR A 21 -0.39 -1.18 -9.34
CA THR A 21 -1.48 -1.13 -8.36
C THR A 21 -1.03 -0.48 -7.05
N LEU A 22 0.21 -0.74 -6.65
CA LEU A 22 0.74 -0.33 -5.36
C LEU A 22 1.97 0.55 -5.55
N ARG A 23 1.77 1.85 -5.50
CA ARG A 23 2.84 2.83 -5.62
C ARG A 23 2.62 4.01 -4.70
N VAL A 24 3.68 4.73 -4.40
CA VAL A 24 3.56 5.99 -3.66
C VAL A 24 2.75 6.97 -4.52
N PRO A 25 1.64 7.50 -4.01
CA PRO A 25 0.82 8.41 -4.80
C PRO A 25 1.50 9.76 -4.97
N HIS A 26 1.57 10.25 -6.20
CA HIS A 26 2.16 11.54 -6.52
C HIS A 26 1.12 12.57 -6.96
N ASN A 27 -0.13 12.14 -7.14
CA ASN A 27 -1.22 13.02 -7.51
C ASN A 27 -2.53 12.47 -6.98
N GLU A 28 -3.58 13.26 -7.11
CA GLU A 28 -4.88 12.88 -6.55
C GLU A 28 -5.45 11.61 -7.18
N ARG A 29 -5.21 11.41 -8.48
CA ARG A 29 -5.70 10.21 -9.15
C ARG A 29 -5.08 8.95 -8.56
N GLU A 30 -3.76 8.97 -8.36
CA GLU A 30 -3.06 7.84 -7.77
C GLU A 30 -3.49 7.62 -6.32
N TYR A 31 -3.70 8.69 -5.58
CA TYR A 31 -4.21 8.62 -4.22
C TYR A 31 -5.57 7.92 -4.18
N ARG A 32 -6.49 8.32 -5.07
CA ARG A 32 -7.83 7.71 -5.12
C ARG A 32 -7.77 6.24 -5.50
N GLN A 33 -6.82 5.85 -6.33
CA GLN A 33 -6.63 4.44 -6.67
C GLN A 33 -6.23 3.63 -5.44
N LEU A 34 -5.35 4.18 -4.59
CA LEU A 34 -4.97 3.50 -3.36
C LEU A 34 -6.14 3.40 -2.39
N VAL A 35 -6.95 4.44 -2.30
CA VAL A 35 -8.14 4.42 -1.43
C VAL A 35 -9.10 3.32 -1.88
N LYS A 36 -9.32 3.18 -3.18
CA LYS A 36 -10.17 2.10 -3.71
C LYS A 36 -9.61 0.73 -3.39
N LEU A 37 -8.29 0.58 -3.50
CA LEU A 37 -7.64 -0.68 -3.15
C LEU A 37 -7.82 -0.98 -1.67
N LEU A 38 -7.66 0.02 -0.82
CA LEU A 38 -7.86 -0.15 0.61
C LEU A 38 -9.30 -0.55 0.93
N ASP A 39 -10.27 0.09 0.30
CA ASP A 39 -11.68 -0.25 0.51
C ASP A 39 -11.96 -1.71 0.14
N ARG A 40 -11.38 -2.16 -0.95
CA ARG A 40 -11.51 -3.55 -1.38
C ARG A 40 -10.87 -4.51 -0.38
N LEU A 41 -9.71 -4.13 0.14
CA LEU A 41 -9.01 -4.95 1.13
C LEU A 41 -9.78 -5.02 2.45
N VAL A 42 -10.39 -3.93 2.86
CA VAL A 42 -11.22 -3.94 4.08
C VAL A 42 -12.33 -4.97 3.96
N ASP A 43 -12.96 -5.06 2.80
CA ASP A 43 -14.00 -6.05 2.57
C ASP A 43 -13.46 -7.48 2.60
N GLU A 44 -12.26 -7.70 2.03
CA GLU A 44 -11.67 -9.04 1.98
C GLU A 44 -11.13 -9.49 3.33
N VAL A 45 -10.45 -8.61 4.04
CA VAL A 45 -9.78 -8.95 5.30
C VAL A 45 -10.77 -8.97 6.47
N GLY A 46 -11.72 -8.03 6.47
CA GLY A 46 -12.65 -7.89 7.57
C GLY A 46 -11.90 -7.64 8.86
N GLU A 47 -12.28 -8.37 9.91
CA GLU A 47 -11.66 -8.25 11.23
C GLU A 47 -10.59 -9.31 11.48
N ASN A 48 -10.23 -10.08 10.47
CA ASN A 48 -9.27 -11.16 10.61
C ASN A 48 -7.84 -10.65 10.57
N GLU A 49 -7.24 -10.45 11.72
CA GLU A 49 -5.87 -9.94 11.84
C GLU A 49 -4.84 -10.93 11.27
N ASN A 50 -5.20 -12.17 11.10
CA ASN A 50 -4.31 -13.19 10.56
C ASN A 50 -4.48 -13.41 9.06
N HIS A 51 -5.32 -12.60 8.42
CA HIS A 51 -5.51 -12.70 6.98
C HIS A 51 -4.19 -12.39 6.26
N PRO A 52 -3.84 -13.15 5.20
CA PRO A 52 -2.60 -12.91 4.47
C PRO A 52 -2.43 -11.49 3.93
N LEU A 53 -3.54 -10.80 3.66
CA LEU A 53 -3.52 -9.45 3.11
C LEU A 53 -3.58 -8.35 4.18
N ALA A 54 -3.58 -8.72 5.47
CA ALA A 54 -3.64 -7.73 6.54
C ALA A 54 -2.43 -6.79 6.51
N SER A 55 -1.25 -7.33 6.25
CA SER A 55 -0.04 -6.50 6.18
C SER A 55 -0.06 -5.54 5.00
N LEU A 56 -0.72 -5.92 3.91
CA LEU A 56 -0.89 -5.01 2.79
C LEU A 56 -1.74 -3.80 3.19
N MET A 57 -2.77 -4.01 4.01
CA MET A 57 -3.57 -2.90 4.52
C MET A 57 -2.70 -1.91 5.30
N GLU A 58 -1.76 -2.42 6.08
CA GLU A 58 -0.86 -1.54 6.84
C GLU A 58 0.01 -0.71 5.92
N VAL A 59 0.57 -1.32 4.88
CA VAL A 59 1.39 -0.60 3.91
C VAL A 59 0.57 0.49 3.22
N LEU A 60 -0.65 0.16 2.77
CA LEU A 60 -1.52 1.13 2.12
C LEU A 60 -1.88 2.28 3.06
N GLY A 61 -2.14 1.95 4.33
CA GLY A 61 -2.44 2.97 5.32
C GLY A 61 -1.32 3.99 5.44
N VAL A 62 -0.08 3.54 5.47
CA VAL A 62 1.08 4.42 5.55
C VAL A 62 1.19 5.32 4.31
N LEU A 63 1.02 4.74 3.13
CA LEU A 63 1.12 5.50 1.88
C LEU A 63 0.03 6.55 1.76
N ILE A 64 -1.19 6.19 2.12
CA ILE A 64 -2.34 7.09 2.07
C ILE A 64 -2.16 8.21 3.09
N GLU A 65 -1.77 7.87 4.31
CA GLU A 65 -1.55 8.84 5.37
C GLU A 65 -0.47 9.84 4.98
N LYS A 66 0.61 9.36 4.38
CA LYS A 66 1.69 10.24 3.94
C LYS A 66 1.19 11.26 2.91
N TYR A 67 0.41 10.81 1.95
CA TYR A 67 -0.14 11.71 0.94
C TYR A 67 -1.07 12.74 1.57
N GLU A 68 -1.93 12.30 2.49
CA GLU A 68 -2.85 13.20 3.16
C GLU A 68 -2.11 14.25 3.98
N ASP A 69 -1.06 13.85 4.71
CA ASP A 69 -0.27 14.77 5.51
C ASP A 69 0.41 15.83 4.63
N GLU A 70 0.93 15.44 3.49
CA GLU A 70 1.62 16.35 2.60
C GLU A 70 0.68 17.32 1.89
N ASN A 71 -0.57 16.94 1.68
CA ASN A 71 -1.51 17.74 0.90
C ASN A 71 -2.52 18.48 1.77
N VAL A 72 -2.90 17.92 2.91
CA VAL A 72 -3.86 18.58 3.81
C VAL A 72 -3.20 19.69 4.61
N SER A 73 -1.93 19.54 4.96
CA SER A 73 -1.20 20.55 5.73
C SER A 73 -1.18 21.91 5.01
N GLU A 74 -1.29 21.93 3.70
CA GLU A 74 -1.33 23.17 2.95
C GLU A 74 -2.64 23.92 3.12
N LEU A 75 -3.67 23.23 3.60
CA LEU A 75 -4.99 23.81 3.81
C LEU A 75 -5.19 24.33 5.23
N ALA A 76 -4.26 24.01 6.09
CA ALA A 76 -4.37 24.38 7.50
C ALA A 76 -3.93 25.81 7.80
#